data_21cf79b72f136906128ce2c902493233
#
_entry.id   21cf79b72f136906128ce2c902493233
#
_cell.length_a   1.000
_cell.length_b   1.000
_cell.length_c   1.000
_cell.angle_alpha   90.00
_cell.angle_beta   90.00
_cell.angle_gamma   90.00
#
_symmetry.space_group_name_H-M   'P 1'
#
loop_
_entity.id
_entity.type
_entity.pdbx_description
1 polymer ?
#
loop_
_entity_poly.entity_id
_entity_poly.type
_entity_poly.pdbx_seq_one_letter_code
_entity_poly.pdbx_strand_id
1 'polypeptide(L)'
;MNILITSAGSRNKLVQYFKKELKNNGRVIATDMSNLAPALYDADKFYLVPRIDHEDYIDTLLTICKKEKIDCIFALIDPELSLIAKNKNKFLEIGVKPLISNYNAVELAFNKYEMYKYLTGKNIKTPKTYISKEEFYNDLKKSIITFPVFVKPITGSASINISKVNSIEEIELLF
;
A
#
# COMPACT_ATOMS: atom_id res chain seq x y z
N MET A 1 19.26 -16.38 -2.38
CA MET A 1 18.26 -15.57 -1.68
C MET A 1 16.90 -15.73 -2.36
N ASN A 2 15.87 -16.15 -1.61
CA ASN A 2 14.51 -16.30 -2.15
C ASN A 2 13.64 -15.13 -1.71
N ILE A 3 12.94 -14.53 -2.65
CA ILE A 3 12.10 -13.33 -2.40
C ILE A 3 10.65 -13.70 -2.65
N LEU A 4 9.77 -13.31 -1.72
CA LEU A 4 8.33 -13.39 -1.92
C LEU A 4 7.78 -12.00 -2.29
N ILE A 5 7.17 -11.88 -3.46
CA ILE A 5 6.45 -10.68 -3.90
C ILE A 5 4.97 -10.96 -3.74
N THR A 6 4.30 -10.19 -2.89
CA THR A 6 2.87 -10.37 -2.60
C THR A 6 2.02 -9.39 -3.40
N SER A 7 0.74 -9.73 -3.62
CA SER A 7 -0.20 -8.94 -4.43
C SER A 7 0.42 -8.46 -5.75
N ALA A 8 1.04 -9.40 -6.47
CA ALA A 8 1.89 -9.11 -7.62
C ALA A 8 1.14 -8.39 -8.77
N GLY A 9 -0.15 -8.70 -8.98
CA GLY A 9 -1.01 -8.03 -9.95
C GLY A 9 -0.43 -8.01 -11.36
N SER A 10 -0.35 -6.82 -11.95
CA SER A 10 0.22 -6.58 -13.28
C SER A 10 1.68 -6.08 -13.26
N ARG A 11 2.40 -6.29 -12.16
CA ARG A 11 3.77 -5.75 -11.98
C ARG A 11 4.85 -6.69 -12.52
N ASN A 12 4.64 -7.19 -13.73
CA ASN A 12 5.55 -8.10 -14.45
C ASN A 12 7.00 -7.62 -14.44
N LYS A 13 7.22 -6.34 -14.77
CA LYS A 13 8.55 -5.75 -14.83
C LYS A 13 9.29 -5.82 -13.49
N LEU A 14 8.58 -5.65 -12.38
CA LEU A 14 9.19 -5.74 -11.05
C LEU A 14 9.69 -7.18 -10.80
N VAL A 15 8.86 -8.17 -11.06
CA VAL A 15 9.25 -9.58 -10.95
C VAL A 15 10.47 -9.90 -11.82
N GLN A 16 10.45 -9.45 -13.09
CA GLN A 16 11.55 -9.64 -14.04
C GLN A 16 12.84 -8.97 -13.55
N TYR A 17 12.77 -7.77 -12.97
CA TYR A 17 13.95 -7.08 -12.43
C TYR A 17 14.56 -7.84 -11.26
N PHE A 18 13.76 -8.33 -10.31
CA PHE A 18 14.27 -9.15 -9.21
C PHE A 18 14.91 -10.44 -9.73
N LYS A 19 14.29 -11.12 -10.70
CA LYS A 19 14.90 -12.33 -11.31
C LYS A 19 16.24 -12.02 -11.98
N LYS A 20 16.30 -10.93 -12.73
CA LYS A 20 17.53 -10.50 -13.40
C LYS A 20 18.66 -10.21 -12.41
N GLU A 21 18.36 -9.52 -11.29
CA GLU A 21 19.37 -9.19 -10.29
C GLU A 21 19.79 -10.40 -9.46
N LEU A 22 18.88 -11.32 -9.15
CA LEU A 22 19.22 -12.56 -8.44
C LEU A 22 20.14 -13.48 -9.26
N LYS A 23 20.04 -13.42 -10.57
CA LYS A 23 20.82 -14.25 -11.51
C LYS A 23 20.82 -15.70 -11.04
N ASN A 24 20.96 -16.64 -10.94
CA ASN A 24 20.86 -17.99 -10.42
C ASN A 24 21.15 -18.13 -8.89
N ASN A 25 21.29 -17.01 -8.16
CA ASN A 25 21.58 -17.04 -6.72
C ASN A 25 20.33 -17.01 -5.84
N GLY A 26 19.15 -17.25 -6.42
CA GLY A 26 17.89 -17.28 -5.71
C GLY A 26 16.70 -17.38 -6.62
N ARG A 27 15.50 -17.32 -6.04
CA ARG A 27 14.23 -17.41 -6.75
C ARG A 27 13.30 -16.28 -6.36
N VAL A 28 12.45 -15.87 -7.29
CA VAL A 28 11.33 -14.98 -7.05
C VAL A 28 10.05 -15.81 -7.01
N ILE A 29 9.40 -15.80 -5.86
CA ILE A 29 8.10 -16.39 -5.65
C ILE A 29 7.07 -15.24 -5.65
N ALA A 30 5.94 -15.41 -6.32
CA ALA A 30 4.89 -14.41 -6.34
C ALA A 30 3.59 -14.96 -5.76
N THR A 31 2.79 -14.08 -5.12
CA THR A 31 1.44 -14.41 -4.70
C THR A 31 0.44 -13.38 -5.18
N ASP A 32 -0.78 -13.83 -5.44
CA ASP A 32 -1.95 -12.99 -5.72
C ASP A 32 -3.23 -13.75 -5.36
N MET A 33 -4.34 -13.04 -5.17
CA MET A 33 -5.62 -13.67 -4.96
C MET A 33 -6.24 -14.20 -6.28
N SER A 34 -5.81 -13.66 -7.41
CA SER A 34 -6.34 -13.96 -8.74
C SER A 34 -5.31 -14.68 -9.60
N ASN A 35 -5.70 -15.79 -10.19
CA ASN A 35 -4.89 -16.48 -11.22
C ASN A 35 -4.78 -15.67 -12.52
N LEU A 36 -5.54 -14.60 -12.68
CA LEU A 36 -5.45 -13.69 -13.82
C LEU A 36 -4.38 -12.59 -13.64
N ALA A 37 -3.68 -12.57 -12.51
CA ALA A 37 -2.58 -11.64 -12.26
C ALA A 37 -1.36 -12.01 -13.13
N PRO A 38 -1.02 -11.23 -14.18
CA PRO A 38 -0.01 -11.63 -15.17
C PRO A 38 1.40 -11.73 -14.57
N ALA A 39 1.70 -10.97 -13.53
CA ALA A 39 3.01 -11.01 -12.86
C ALA A 39 3.32 -12.37 -12.21
N LEU A 40 2.30 -13.19 -11.90
CA LEU A 40 2.50 -14.53 -11.36
C LEU A 40 3.30 -15.42 -12.33
N TYR A 41 3.05 -15.27 -13.62
CA TYR A 41 3.63 -16.10 -14.68
C TYR A 41 5.07 -15.73 -15.04
N ASP A 42 5.55 -14.58 -14.59
CA ASP A 42 6.95 -14.18 -14.70
C ASP A 42 7.80 -14.68 -13.52
N ALA A 43 7.18 -15.07 -12.41
CA ALA A 43 7.88 -15.59 -11.23
C ALA A 43 8.43 -17.02 -11.48
N ASP A 44 9.43 -17.43 -10.70
CA ASP A 44 9.94 -18.81 -10.72
C ASP A 44 8.93 -19.80 -10.17
N LYS A 45 8.06 -19.32 -9.28
CA LYS A 45 6.93 -20.05 -8.73
C LYS A 45 5.87 -19.09 -8.22
N PHE A 46 4.62 -19.51 -8.24
CA PHE A 46 3.55 -18.69 -7.66
C PHE A 46 2.57 -19.50 -6.82
N TYR A 47 1.82 -18.77 -5.99
CA TYR A 47 0.73 -19.30 -5.18
C TYR A 47 -0.47 -18.37 -5.24
N LEU A 48 -1.66 -18.97 -5.28
CA LEU A 48 -2.88 -18.25 -5.00
C LEU A 48 -3.09 -18.18 -3.49
N VAL A 49 -3.47 -17.01 -3.01
CA VAL A 49 -3.69 -16.73 -1.59
C VAL A 49 -5.09 -16.15 -1.38
N PRO A 50 -5.66 -16.23 -0.18
CA PRO A 50 -6.90 -15.54 0.16
C PRO A 50 -6.80 -14.03 -0.08
N ARG A 51 -7.92 -13.34 -0.06
CA ARG A 51 -7.90 -11.86 -0.01
C ARG A 51 -7.16 -11.39 1.24
N ILE A 52 -6.58 -10.19 1.16
CA ILE A 52 -5.80 -9.59 2.26
C ILE A 52 -6.59 -9.34 3.55
N ASP A 53 -7.92 -9.25 3.45
CA ASP A 53 -8.85 -9.08 4.56
C ASP A 53 -9.35 -10.43 5.17
N HIS A 54 -8.92 -11.56 4.60
CA HIS A 54 -9.26 -12.88 5.12
C HIS A 54 -8.38 -13.22 6.34
N GLU A 55 -8.96 -13.85 7.36
CA GLU A 55 -8.27 -14.18 8.61
C GLU A 55 -7.04 -15.08 8.39
N ASP A 56 -7.07 -16.00 7.45
CA ASP A 56 -5.98 -16.93 7.14
C ASP A 56 -4.86 -16.30 6.26
N TYR A 57 -4.98 -15.03 5.84
CA TYR A 57 -4.05 -14.46 4.88
C TYR A 57 -2.59 -14.50 5.37
N ILE A 58 -2.32 -14.01 6.57
CA ILE A 58 -0.97 -13.99 7.15
C ILE A 58 -0.42 -15.40 7.36
N ASP A 59 -1.22 -16.32 7.89
CA ASP A 59 -0.77 -17.68 8.16
C ASP A 59 -0.50 -18.46 6.86
N THR A 60 -1.24 -18.16 5.79
CA THR A 60 -0.96 -18.64 4.44
C THR A 60 0.39 -18.15 3.94
N LEU A 61 0.69 -16.84 4.07
CA LEU A 61 1.99 -16.29 3.69
C LEU A 61 3.14 -16.90 4.50
N LEU A 62 2.98 -17.06 5.81
CA LEU A 62 3.99 -17.69 6.68
C LEU A 62 4.27 -19.14 6.27
N THR A 63 3.23 -19.88 5.88
CA THR A 63 3.35 -21.26 5.38
C THR A 63 4.14 -21.30 4.07
N ILE A 64 3.83 -20.41 3.12
CA ILE A 64 4.57 -20.27 1.86
C ILE A 64 6.03 -19.89 2.14
N CYS A 65 6.27 -18.93 3.05
CA CYS A 65 7.61 -18.50 3.42
C CYS A 65 8.47 -19.67 3.92
N LYS A 66 7.93 -20.49 4.84
CA LYS A 66 8.63 -21.67 5.35
C LYS A 66 8.90 -22.70 4.23
N LYS A 67 7.88 -23.02 3.42
CA LYS A 67 7.95 -24.01 2.35
C LYS A 67 8.96 -23.64 1.30
N GLU A 68 9.01 -22.39 0.87
CA GLU A 68 9.89 -21.89 -0.19
C GLU A 68 11.23 -21.36 0.33
N LYS A 69 11.46 -21.42 1.65
CA LYS A 69 12.67 -20.89 2.31
C LYS A 69 12.92 -19.44 1.90
N ILE A 70 11.90 -18.60 2.11
CA ILE A 70 11.93 -17.18 1.77
C ILE A 70 12.88 -16.44 2.74
N ASP A 71 13.74 -15.60 2.21
CA ASP A 71 14.63 -14.74 2.99
C ASP A 71 13.98 -13.35 3.24
N CYS A 72 13.23 -12.84 2.27
CA CYS A 72 12.52 -11.57 2.44
C CYS A 72 11.18 -11.53 1.71
N ILE A 73 10.25 -10.72 2.25
CA ILE A 73 8.92 -10.48 1.69
C ILE A 73 8.78 -9.02 1.28
N PHE A 74 8.19 -8.78 0.11
CA PHE A 74 7.98 -7.48 -0.49
C PHE A 74 6.51 -7.30 -0.84
N ALA A 75 5.83 -6.40 -0.12
CA ALA A 75 4.42 -6.06 -0.34
C ALA A 75 4.28 -4.86 -1.28
N LEU A 76 3.22 -4.85 -2.09
CA LEU A 76 3.06 -3.92 -3.20
C LEU A 76 1.81 -3.03 -3.11
N ILE A 77 0.95 -3.25 -2.13
CA ILE A 77 -0.28 -2.47 -1.96
C ILE A 77 -0.43 -1.99 -0.51
N ASP A 78 -0.96 -0.78 -0.35
CA ASP A 78 -0.99 -0.09 0.96
C ASP A 78 -1.70 -0.86 2.07
N PRO A 79 -2.89 -1.47 1.89
CA PRO A 79 -3.53 -2.24 2.94
C PRO A 79 -2.72 -3.45 3.39
N GLU A 80 -1.98 -4.08 2.46
CA GLU A 80 -1.12 -5.21 2.76
C GLU A 80 0.14 -4.78 3.52
N LEU A 81 0.69 -3.60 3.19
CA LEU A 81 1.81 -3.02 3.93
C LEU A 81 1.47 -2.87 5.40
N SER A 82 0.29 -2.32 5.73
CA SER A 82 -0.22 -2.19 7.10
C SER A 82 -0.31 -3.55 7.78
N LEU A 83 -0.91 -4.54 7.12
CA LEU A 83 -1.12 -5.88 7.66
C LEU A 83 0.20 -6.60 7.95
N ILE A 84 1.16 -6.56 7.01
CA ILE A 84 2.48 -7.18 7.17
C ILE A 84 3.29 -6.43 8.24
N ALA A 85 3.24 -5.09 8.28
CA ALA A 85 3.92 -4.31 9.32
C ALA A 85 3.42 -4.66 10.72
N LYS A 86 2.11 -4.83 10.89
CA LYS A 86 1.49 -5.27 12.15
C LYS A 86 1.95 -6.66 12.58
N ASN A 87 2.16 -7.57 11.63
CA ASN A 87 2.57 -8.95 11.87
C ASN A 87 4.08 -9.19 11.67
N LYS A 88 4.89 -8.12 11.58
CA LYS A 88 6.32 -8.18 11.25
C LYS A 88 7.08 -9.20 12.07
N ASN A 89 6.82 -9.28 13.37
CA ASN A 89 7.52 -10.20 14.29
C ASN A 89 7.28 -11.66 13.90
N LYS A 90 6.08 -12.06 13.48
CA LYS A 90 5.80 -13.44 13.03
C LYS A 90 6.68 -13.87 11.86
N PHE A 91 6.99 -12.96 10.94
CA PHE A 91 7.90 -13.22 9.84
C PHE A 91 9.36 -13.31 10.33
N LEU A 92 9.79 -12.40 11.20
CA LEU A 92 11.14 -12.40 11.75
C LEU A 92 11.43 -13.68 12.57
N GLU A 93 10.46 -14.19 13.33
CA GLU A 93 10.57 -15.43 14.09
C GLU A 93 10.86 -16.67 13.22
N ILE A 94 10.44 -16.65 11.96
CA ILE A 94 10.74 -17.72 10.99
C ILE A 94 11.91 -17.39 10.07
N GLY A 95 12.69 -16.34 10.39
CA GLY A 95 13.88 -15.93 9.63
C GLY A 95 13.58 -15.12 8.36
N VAL A 96 12.34 -14.69 8.13
CA VAL A 96 11.94 -13.90 6.96
C VAL A 96 11.98 -12.42 7.29
N LYS A 97 12.65 -11.61 6.48
CA LYS A 97 12.74 -10.15 6.63
C LYS A 97 11.68 -9.43 5.81
N PRO A 98 10.62 -8.85 6.43
CA PRO A 98 9.73 -7.95 5.68
C PRO A 98 10.47 -6.67 5.29
N LEU A 99 10.49 -6.36 3.99
CA LEU A 99 11.06 -5.13 3.44
C LEU A 99 10.03 -4.01 3.54
N ILE A 100 9.80 -3.56 4.76
CA ILE A 100 8.74 -2.62 5.11
C ILE A 100 9.18 -1.73 6.27
N SER A 101 8.69 -0.50 6.29
CA SER A 101 8.86 0.43 7.41
C SER A 101 8.21 -0.12 8.68
N ASN A 102 8.45 0.52 9.83
CA ASN A 102 7.75 0.17 11.05
C ASN A 102 6.25 0.49 10.93
N TYR A 103 5.42 -0.18 11.74
CA TYR A 103 3.96 -0.08 11.68
C TYR A 103 3.47 1.37 11.78
N ASN A 104 4.00 2.15 12.73
CA ASN A 104 3.56 3.53 12.92
C ASN A 104 3.86 4.42 11.70
N ALA A 105 4.99 4.21 11.02
CA ALA A 105 5.32 4.95 9.81
C ALA A 105 4.40 4.55 8.63
N VAL A 106 4.05 3.26 8.53
CA VAL A 106 3.11 2.77 7.52
C VAL A 106 1.72 3.37 7.74
N GLU A 107 1.19 3.30 8.97
CA GLU A 107 -0.13 3.86 9.30
C GLU A 107 -0.18 5.38 9.09
N LEU A 108 0.88 6.09 9.50
CA LEU A 108 0.98 7.53 9.27
C LEU A 108 0.92 7.86 7.77
N ALA A 109 1.65 7.10 6.95
CA ALA A 109 1.67 7.31 5.49
C ALA A 109 0.35 6.91 4.83
N PHE A 110 -0.35 5.92 5.37
CA PHE A 110 -1.63 5.43 4.85
C PHE A 110 -2.78 6.39 5.13
N ASN A 111 -2.76 7.11 6.25
CA ASN A 111 -3.75 8.13 6.60
C ASN A 111 -3.31 9.51 6.08
N LYS A 112 -3.97 9.98 5.01
CA LYS A 112 -3.62 11.23 4.32
C LYS A 112 -3.73 12.48 5.19
N TYR A 113 -4.67 12.50 6.14
CA TYR A 113 -4.83 13.65 7.04
C TYR A 113 -3.80 13.67 8.17
N GLU A 114 -3.50 12.51 8.75
CA GLU A 114 -2.41 12.40 9.74
C GLU A 114 -1.06 12.75 9.11
N MET A 115 -0.80 12.29 7.88
CA MET A 115 0.40 12.66 7.13
C MET A 115 0.46 14.18 6.90
N TYR A 116 -0.65 14.82 6.52
CA TYR A 116 -0.73 16.28 6.39
C TYR A 116 -0.35 16.99 7.70
N LYS A 117 -0.94 16.58 8.82
CA LYS A 117 -0.62 17.15 10.14
C LYS A 117 0.86 16.97 10.50
N TYR A 118 1.38 15.77 10.27
CA TYR A 118 2.78 15.47 10.56
C TYR A 118 3.73 16.34 9.72
N LEU A 119 3.50 16.45 8.42
CA LEU A 119 4.34 17.26 7.53
C LEU A 119 4.26 18.74 7.88
N THR A 120 3.06 19.25 8.15
CA THR A 120 2.84 20.66 8.56
C THR A 120 3.55 20.94 9.89
N GLY A 121 3.46 20.04 10.85
CA GLY A 121 4.17 20.15 12.14
C GLY A 121 5.70 20.10 12.04
N LYS A 122 6.23 19.61 10.91
CA LYS A 122 7.65 19.65 10.57
C LYS A 122 8.05 20.80 9.65
N ASN A 123 7.15 21.75 9.40
CA ASN A 123 7.34 22.87 8.46
C ASN A 123 7.65 22.40 7.01
N ILE A 124 7.18 21.22 6.63
CA ILE A 124 7.29 20.71 5.26
C ILE A 124 6.07 21.19 4.47
N LYS A 125 6.31 21.85 3.35
CA LYS A 125 5.24 22.35 2.48
C LYS A 125 4.42 21.17 1.94
N THR A 126 3.11 21.24 2.18
CA THR A 126 2.13 20.26 1.71
C THR A 126 0.83 20.97 1.37
N PRO A 127 0.01 20.48 0.44
CA PRO A 127 -1.29 21.05 0.17
C PRO A 127 -2.18 21.05 1.41
N LYS A 128 -2.91 22.14 1.64
CA LYS A 128 -3.90 22.18 2.73
C LYS A 128 -4.89 21.03 2.57
N THR A 129 -5.16 20.35 3.66
CA THR A 129 -6.03 19.18 3.70
C THR A 129 -7.02 19.33 4.85
N TYR A 130 -8.29 19.10 4.59
CA TYR A 130 -9.41 19.28 5.51
C TYR A 130 -10.15 17.96 5.69
N ILE A 131 -10.69 17.75 6.88
CA ILE A 131 -11.68 16.71 7.20
C ILE A 131 -12.97 17.33 7.71
N SER A 132 -12.98 18.65 7.96
CA SER A 132 -14.13 19.43 8.36
C SER A 132 -14.59 20.31 7.20
N LYS A 133 -15.85 20.18 6.79
CA LYS A 133 -16.49 21.08 5.81
C LYS A 133 -16.44 22.54 6.28
N GLU A 134 -16.68 22.77 7.56
CA GLU A 134 -16.69 24.12 8.14
C GLU A 134 -15.34 24.81 7.96
N GLU A 135 -14.24 24.16 8.33
CA GLU A 135 -12.90 24.72 8.15
C GLU A 135 -12.59 24.98 6.68
N PHE A 136 -12.95 24.03 5.80
CA PHE A 136 -12.79 24.18 4.36
C PHE A 136 -13.54 25.41 3.82
N TYR A 137 -14.83 25.56 4.16
CA TYR A 137 -15.63 26.70 3.69
C TYR A 137 -15.17 28.04 4.26
N ASN A 138 -14.69 28.07 5.51
CA ASN A 138 -14.11 29.28 6.10
C ASN A 138 -12.86 29.73 5.34
N ASP A 139 -11.98 28.81 4.98
CA ASP A 139 -10.77 29.13 4.22
C ASP A 139 -11.08 29.50 2.76
N LEU A 140 -12.09 28.88 2.16
CA LEU A 140 -12.58 29.23 0.83
C LEU A 140 -13.14 30.69 0.81
N LYS A 141 -13.99 31.06 1.79
CA LYS A 141 -14.52 32.42 1.94
C LYS A 141 -13.42 33.47 2.12
N LYS A 142 -12.32 33.11 2.79
CA LYS A 142 -11.16 33.98 3.00
C LYS A 142 -10.19 33.98 1.82
N SER A 143 -10.50 33.29 0.73
CA SER A 143 -9.63 33.12 -0.44
C SER A 143 -8.23 32.51 -0.11
N ILE A 144 -8.14 31.77 1.00
CA ILE A 144 -6.93 31.02 1.38
C ILE A 144 -6.73 29.81 0.47
N ILE A 145 -7.82 29.25 -0.01
CA ILE A 145 -7.89 28.20 -1.03
C ILE A 145 -8.84 28.61 -2.13
N THR A 146 -8.69 28.01 -3.29
CA THR A 146 -9.56 28.21 -4.47
C THR A 146 -9.82 26.89 -5.15
N PHE A 147 -10.90 26.80 -5.91
CA PHE A 147 -11.12 25.68 -6.82
C PHE A 147 -10.12 25.70 -7.99
N PRO A 148 -9.81 24.52 -8.57
CA PRO A 148 -10.33 23.20 -8.22
C PRO A 148 -9.65 22.59 -7.00
N VAL A 149 -10.40 21.74 -6.26
CA VAL A 149 -9.85 20.93 -5.17
C VAL A 149 -10.08 19.44 -5.43
N PHE A 150 -9.38 18.59 -4.66
CA PHE A 150 -9.55 17.14 -4.74
C PHE A 150 -10.21 16.60 -3.48
N VAL A 151 -11.33 15.91 -3.67
CA VAL A 151 -12.01 15.12 -2.63
C VAL A 151 -11.53 13.67 -2.75
N LYS A 152 -11.13 13.07 -1.64
CA LYS A 152 -10.57 11.73 -1.62
C LYS A 152 -10.77 11.05 -0.26
N PRO A 153 -10.85 9.72 -0.18
CA PRO A 153 -10.89 9.01 1.09
C PRO A 153 -9.63 9.29 1.94
N ILE A 154 -9.78 9.33 3.25
CA ILE A 154 -8.66 9.51 4.20
C ILE A 154 -7.62 8.41 4.02
N THR A 155 -8.07 7.16 3.87
CA THR A 155 -7.24 5.99 3.57
C THR A 155 -7.57 5.45 2.18
N GLY A 156 -6.75 4.55 1.66
CA GLY A 156 -6.94 3.94 0.33
C GLY A 156 -5.86 4.37 -0.67
N SER A 157 -5.81 3.65 -1.79
CA SER A 157 -4.79 3.75 -2.82
C SER A 157 -5.38 3.65 -4.23
N ALA A 158 -4.52 3.61 -5.26
CA ALA A 158 -4.89 3.40 -6.66
C ALA A 158 -5.89 4.43 -7.22
N SER A 159 -5.96 5.63 -6.65
CA SER A 159 -6.90 6.70 -7.06
C SER A 159 -8.38 6.32 -6.98
N ILE A 160 -8.73 5.30 -6.20
CA ILE A 160 -10.13 4.89 -5.99
C ILE A 160 -10.86 5.97 -5.21
N ASN A 161 -12.05 6.37 -5.69
CA ASN A 161 -12.91 7.39 -5.10
C ASN A 161 -12.23 8.76 -4.93
N ILE A 162 -11.36 9.14 -5.87
CA ILE A 162 -10.81 10.51 -5.95
C ILE A 162 -11.61 11.30 -6.98
N SER A 163 -12.11 12.46 -6.58
CA SER A 163 -12.82 13.39 -7.45
C SER A 163 -12.14 14.75 -7.46
N LYS A 164 -11.90 15.31 -8.66
CA LYS A 164 -11.59 16.73 -8.83
C LYS A 164 -12.90 17.49 -8.89
N VAL A 165 -13.06 18.47 -8.03
CA VAL A 165 -14.29 19.28 -7.92
C VAL A 165 -13.98 20.75 -8.15
N ASN A 166 -14.91 21.47 -8.80
CA ASN A 166 -14.74 22.83 -9.25
C ASN A 166 -15.69 23.80 -8.58
N SER A 167 -16.64 23.30 -7.76
CA SER A 167 -17.64 24.10 -7.07
C SER A 167 -18.07 23.51 -5.74
N ILE A 168 -18.80 24.29 -4.95
CA ILE A 168 -19.38 23.86 -3.67
C ILE A 168 -20.45 22.79 -3.90
N GLU A 169 -21.27 22.97 -4.93
CA GLU A 169 -22.35 22.04 -5.28
C GLU A 169 -21.80 20.65 -5.59
N GLU A 170 -20.65 20.56 -6.29
CA GLU A 170 -19.97 19.28 -6.55
C GLU A 170 -19.46 18.64 -5.25
N ILE A 171 -18.99 19.42 -4.26
CA ILE A 171 -18.59 18.90 -2.95
C ILE A 171 -19.80 18.30 -2.22
N GLU A 172 -20.93 18.99 -2.19
CA GLU A 172 -22.12 18.54 -1.48
C GLU A 172 -22.71 17.23 -2.04
N LEU A 173 -22.43 16.90 -3.31
CA LEU A 173 -22.84 15.65 -3.91
C LEU A 173 -21.96 14.44 -3.48
N LEU A 174 -20.79 14.69 -2.89
CA LEU A 174 -19.82 13.65 -2.52
C LEU A 174 -19.83 13.30 -1.01
N PHE A 175 -20.63 14.03 -0.23
CA PHE A 175 -20.72 13.88 1.21
C PHE A 175 -22.20 13.55 1.63
#